data_d5b8bd190ebb2777248bdbc57b1cbc98
#
_entry.id   d5b8bd190ebb2777248bdbc57b1cbc98
#
_cell.length_a   1.000
_cell.length_b   1.000
_cell.length_c   1.000
_cell.angle_alpha   90.00
_cell.angle_beta   90.00
_cell.angle_gamma   90.00
#
_symmetry.space_group_name_H-M   'P 1'
#
loop_
_entity.id
_entity.type
_entity.pdbx_description
1 polymer ?
#
loop_
_entity_poly.entity_id
_entity_poly.type
_entity_poly.pdbx_seq_one_letter_code
_entity_poly.pdbx_strand_id
1 'polypeptide(L)'
;MCKVTRESIKDSDINIKRVENRLFEIAESIKINNKNNLTDINVICEEIFGQILNKLYDINLVSMSAEVSGNFIAVDLVDYKKRIAYQVTSRCDRNKIERTVQKFNDSELYNDIDELRFLILNSVEHNYNGADIIHLKSGKEFSYTKDIMNFNKLIGEIEKKNEIENNFIVDVYDCISMVYDSGRLKYFSIVKETESLMQNVTID
;
A
#
# COMPACT_ATOMS: atom_id res chain seq x y z
N MET A 1 1.57 31.09 -17.52
CA MET A 1 2.29 30.99 -16.25
C MET A 1 1.29 31.21 -15.14
N CYS A 2 0.80 30.14 -14.52
CA CYS A 2 -0.12 30.23 -13.37
C CYS A 2 0.70 30.65 -12.15
N LYS A 3 0.34 31.77 -11.53
CA LYS A 3 0.97 32.19 -10.27
C LYS A 3 0.44 31.25 -9.18
N VAL A 4 1.27 30.31 -8.76
CA VAL A 4 1.04 29.53 -7.53
C VAL A 4 1.04 30.51 -6.38
N THR A 5 -0.10 30.75 -5.76
CA THR A 5 -0.20 31.66 -4.63
C THR A 5 0.39 31.00 -3.38
N ARG A 6 0.92 31.79 -2.47
CA ARG A 6 1.53 31.31 -1.20
C ARG A 6 0.55 30.49 -0.32
N GLU A 7 -0.74 30.68 -0.52
CA GLU A 7 -1.80 29.90 0.15
C GLU A 7 -1.94 28.48 -0.40
N SER A 8 -1.87 28.30 -1.75
CA SER A 8 -1.99 26.98 -2.36
C SER A 8 -0.83 26.02 -1.95
N ILE A 9 0.37 26.56 -1.72
CA ILE A 9 1.51 25.78 -1.23
C ILE A 9 1.29 25.33 0.23
N LYS A 10 0.75 26.19 1.09
CA LYS A 10 0.46 25.85 2.49
C LYS A 10 -0.63 24.80 2.63
N ASP A 11 -1.67 24.84 1.80
CA ASP A 11 -2.76 23.87 1.84
C ASP A 11 -2.31 22.51 1.29
N SER A 12 -1.44 22.47 0.27
CA SER A 12 -0.86 21.22 -0.21
C SER A 12 0.08 20.59 0.84
N ASP A 13 0.92 21.37 1.51
CA ASP A 13 1.81 20.89 2.57
C ASP A 13 1.03 20.31 3.77
N ILE A 14 -0.07 20.97 4.17
CA ILE A 14 -0.94 20.47 5.24
C ILE A 14 -1.60 19.15 4.82
N ASN A 15 -2.02 19.03 3.58
CA ASN A 15 -2.67 17.82 3.08
C ASN A 15 -1.68 16.64 2.95
N ILE A 16 -0.47 16.84 2.47
CA ILE A 16 0.52 15.76 2.40
C ILE A 16 0.89 15.23 3.78
N LYS A 17 1.09 16.09 4.76
CA LYS A 17 1.34 15.68 6.15
C LYS A 17 0.20 14.86 6.76
N ARG A 18 -1.04 15.16 6.40
CA ARG A 18 -2.18 14.36 6.82
C ARG A 18 -2.17 12.98 6.19
N VAL A 19 -1.84 12.88 4.91
CA VAL A 19 -1.67 11.60 4.21
C VAL A 19 -0.55 10.79 4.87
N GLU A 20 0.61 11.39 5.09
CA GLU A 20 1.75 10.76 5.79
C GLU A 20 1.35 10.21 7.16
N ASN A 21 0.69 11.03 7.99
CA ASN A 21 0.25 10.62 9.31
C ASN A 21 -0.73 9.44 9.24
N ARG A 22 -1.69 9.45 8.31
CA ARG A 22 -2.63 8.35 8.13
C ARG A 22 -1.96 7.07 7.66
N LEU A 23 -1.01 7.16 6.73
CA LEU A 23 -0.21 6.01 6.29
C LEU A 23 0.62 5.43 7.44
N PHE A 24 1.20 6.29 8.29
CA PHE A 24 1.92 5.86 9.49
C PHE A 24 0.99 5.14 10.49
N GLU A 25 -0.20 5.69 10.76
CA GLU A 25 -1.20 5.05 11.61
C GLU A 25 -1.62 3.67 11.07
N ILE A 26 -1.80 3.53 9.75
CA ILE A 26 -2.08 2.24 9.12
C ILE A 26 -0.92 1.26 9.35
N ALA A 27 0.33 1.68 9.14
CA ALA A 27 1.49 0.81 9.33
C ALA A 27 1.60 0.30 10.78
N GLU A 28 1.41 1.17 11.77
CA GLU A 28 1.44 0.79 13.18
C GLU A 28 0.27 -0.15 13.53
N SER A 29 -0.90 0.13 12.98
CA SER A 29 -2.07 -0.71 13.15
C SER A 29 -1.85 -2.14 12.63
N ILE A 30 -1.25 -2.28 11.45
CA ILE A 30 -0.91 -3.57 10.86
C ILE A 30 0.06 -4.35 11.76
N LYS A 31 1.07 -3.69 12.32
CA LYS A 31 2.03 -4.33 13.23
C LYS A 31 1.34 -4.91 14.47
N ILE A 32 0.42 -4.15 15.07
CA ILE A 32 -0.32 -4.58 16.25
C ILE A 32 -1.24 -5.76 15.92
N ASN A 33 -1.98 -5.69 14.80
CA ASN A 33 -2.92 -6.73 14.42
C ASN A 33 -2.23 -8.04 14.01
N ASN A 34 -1.13 -7.95 13.27
CA ASN A 34 -0.35 -9.13 12.90
C ASN A 34 0.18 -9.87 14.13
N LYS A 35 0.52 -9.17 15.23
CA LYS A 35 0.88 -9.80 16.50
C LYS A 35 -0.28 -10.55 17.14
N ASN A 36 -1.51 -10.12 16.89
CA ASN A 36 -2.74 -10.69 17.45
C ASN A 36 -3.44 -11.68 16.51
N ASN A 37 -2.82 -12.03 15.37
CA ASN A 37 -3.39 -12.89 14.31
C ASN A 37 -4.72 -12.36 13.72
N LEU A 38 -4.95 -11.05 13.75
CA LEU A 38 -6.12 -10.41 13.16
C LEU A 38 -5.78 -10.01 11.72
N THR A 39 -6.33 -10.73 10.75
CA THR A 39 -6.00 -10.57 9.31
C THR A 39 -6.93 -9.61 8.56
N ASP A 40 -8.04 -9.22 9.16
CA ASP A 40 -9.07 -8.37 8.51
C ASP A 40 -8.50 -7.02 8.04
N ILE A 41 -7.48 -6.50 8.74
CA ILE A 41 -6.82 -5.27 8.35
C ILE A 41 -6.10 -5.38 6.99
N ASN A 42 -5.61 -6.57 6.64
CA ASN A 42 -4.90 -6.76 5.38
C ASN A 42 -5.87 -6.55 4.20
N VAL A 43 -7.08 -7.12 4.29
CA VAL A 43 -8.13 -6.94 3.27
C VAL A 43 -8.53 -5.46 3.13
N ILE A 44 -8.66 -4.75 4.24
CA ILE A 44 -8.94 -3.31 4.24
C ILE A 44 -7.80 -2.53 3.55
N CYS A 45 -6.55 -2.89 3.84
CA CYS A 45 -5.39 -2.26 3.20
C CYS A 45 -5.34 -2.55 1.69
N GLU A 46 -5.64 -3.77 1.25
CA GLU A 46 -5.75 -4.11 -0.17
C GLU A 46 -6.78 -3.21 -0.87
N GLU A 47 -7.95 -3.01 -0.26
CA GLU A 47 -9.01 -2.15 -0.80
C GLU A 47 -8.57 -0.68 -0.90
N ILE A 48 -8.01 -0.11 0.18
CA ILE A 48 -7.54 1.29 0.22
C ILE A 48 -6.44 1.53 -0.81
N PHE A 49 -5.40 0.70 -0.75
CA PHE A 49 -4.25 0.88 -1.61
C PHE A 49 -4.55 0.54 -3.06
N GLY A 50 -5.48 -0.39 -3.33
CA GLY A 50 -6.02 -0.61 -4.66
C GLY A 50 -6.66 0.64 -5.24
N GLN A 51 -7.49 1.36 -4.48
CA GLN A 51 -8.10 2.62 -4.91
C GLN A 51 -7.06 3.72 -5.14
N ILE A 52 -6.08 3.86 -4.26
CA ILE A 52 -5.00 4.86 -4.41
C ILE A 52 -4.16 4.58 -5.66
N LEU A 53 -3.73 3.33 -5.86
CA LEU A 53 -2.95 2.93 -7.04
C LEU A 53 -3.74 3.09 -8.33
N ASN A 54 -5.05 2.80 -8.32
CA ASN A 54 -5.94 3.01 -9.46
C ASN A 54 -5.97 4.48 -9.90
N LYS A 55 -6.15 5.38 -8.94
CA LYS A 55 -6.12 6.83 -9.21
C LYS A 55 -4.73 7.32 -9.64
N LEU A 56 -3.68 6.81 -8.98
CA LEU A 56 -2.29 7.26 -9.21
C LEU A 56 -1.81 6.91 -10.62
N TYR A 57 -2.12 5.71 -11.10
CA TYR A 57 -1.59 5.18 -12.36
C TYR A 57 -2.62 5.04 -13.48
N ASP A 58 -3.86 5.46 -13.26
CA ASP A 58 -4.97 5.28 -14.22
C ASP A 58 -5.11 3.81 -14.67
N ILE A 59 -5.21 2.92 -13.68
CA ILE A 59 -5.39 1.47 -13.83
C ILE A 59 -6.68 1.04 -13.12
N ASN A 60 -7.07 -0.22 -13.27
CA ASN A 60 -8.28 -0.77 -12.65
C ASN A 60 -7.97 -2.09 -11.93
N LEU A 61 -7.23 -1.97 -10.83
CA LEU A 61 -6.95 -3.09 -9.94
C LEU A 61 -8.23 -3.55 -9.24
N VAL A 62 -8.46 -4.83 -9.25
CA VAL A 62 -9.52 -5.51 -8.49
C VAL A 62 -8.92 -6.49 -7.51
N SER A 63 -9.58 -6.70 -6.36
CA SER A 63 -9.08 -7.64 -5.34
C SER A 63 -9.34 -9.07 -5.77
N MET A 64 -8.30 -9.90 -5.69
CA MET A 64 -8.36 -11.34 -5.97
C MET A 64 -9.09 -12.11 -4.85
N SER A 65 -9.12 -11.61 -3.62
CA SER A 65 -9.81 -12.24 -2.50
C SER A 65 -11.32 -12.32 -2.70
N ALA A 66 -11.88 -11.46 -3.55
CA ALA A 66 -13.32 -11.46 -3.89
C ALA A 66 -13.69 -12.46 -4.99
N GLU A 67 -12.73 -12.89 -5.82
CA GLU A 67 -13.02 -13.69 -7.02
C GLU A 67 -12.73 -15.19 -6.89
N VAL A 68 -11.86 -15.62 -5.97
CA VAL A 68 -11.39 -17.01 -5.91
C VAL A 68 -11.45 -17.58 -4.50
N SER A 69 -12.32 -18.55 -4.29
CA SER A 69 -12.29 -19.43 -3.12
C SER A 69 -11.19 -20.48 -3.26
N GLY A 70 -9.97 -20.19 -2.77
CA GLY A 70 -8.90 -21.19 -2.76
C GLY A 70 -7.53 -20.63 -2.38
N ASN A 71 -6.71 -21.45 -1.74
CA ASN A 71 -5.38 -21.14 -1.18
C ASN A 71 -4.26 -20.86 -2.20
N PHE A 72 -4.57 -20.55 -3.46
CA PHE A 72 -3.58 -20.43 -4.55
C PHE A 72 -3.33 -19.01 -5.05
N ILE A 73 -3.89 -18.00 -4.39
CA ILE A 73 -3.72 -16.62 -4.82
C ILE A 73 -2.29 -16.17 -4.53
N ALA A 74 -1.54 -15.86 -5.60
CA ALA A 74 -0.15 -15.41 -5.52
C ALA A 74 -0.04 -13.91 -5.24
N VAL A 75 -1.12 -13.15 -5.52
CA VAL A 75 -1.16 -11.68 -5.50
C VAL A 75 -2.50 -11.20 -4.94
N ASP A 76 -2.56 -9.96 -4.46
CA ASP A 76 -3.75 -9.42 -3.81
C ASP A 76 -4.65 -8.65 -4.79
N LEU A 77 -4.03 -7.92 -5.74
CA LEU A 77 -4.72 -7.05 -6.68
C LEU A 77 -4.26 -7.30 -8.11
N VAL A 78 -5.18 -7.26 -9.09
CA VAL A 78 -4.86 -7.43 -10.51
C VAL A 78 -5.62 -6.44 -11.39
N ASP A 79 -4.97 -6.00 -12.46
CA ASP A 79 -5.60 -5.36 -13.62
C ASP A 79 -5.30 -6.22 -14.87
N TYR A 80 -6.26 -7.02 -15.28
CA TYR A 80 -6.12 -7.90 -16.45
C TYR A 80 -5.95 -7.14 -17.76
N LYS A 81 -6.51 -5.93 -17.87
CA LYS A 81 -6.40 -5.12 -19.09
C LYS A 81 -5.00 -4.55 -19.25
N LYS A 82 -4.39 -4.09 -18.16
CA LYS A 82 -3.01 -3.58 -18.12
C LYS A 82 -1.99 -4.69 -17.91
N ARG A 83 -2.45 -5.91 -17.61
CA ARG A 83 -1.63 -7.11 -17.36
C ARG A 83 -0.64 -6.91 -16.21
N ILE A 84 -1.09 -6.29 -15.13
CA ILE A 84 -0.27 -5.96 -13.95
C ILE A 84 -0.93 -6.48 -12.68
N ALA A 85 -0.11 -7.01 -11.77
CA ALA A 85 -0.52 -7.45 -10.44
C ALA A 85 0.27 -6.76 -9.35
N TYR A 86 -0.37 -6.60 -8.18
CA TYR A 86 0.25 -6.09 -6.96
C TYR A 86 0.08 -7.08 -5.81
N GLN A 87 1.17 -7.26 -5.05
CA GLN A 87 1.15 -7.82 -3.71
C GLN A 87 1.24 -6.68 -2.70
N VAL A 88 0.23 -6.57 -1.84
CA VAL A 88 0.20 -5.59 -0.74
C VAL A 88 0.60 -6.30 0.54
N THR A 89 1.68 -5.88 1.21
CA THR A 89 2.20 -6.62 2.37
C THR A 89 2.98 -5.73 3.32
N SER A 90 2.90 -6.01 4.63
CA SER A 90 3.78 -5.39 5.62
C SER A 90 5.17 -6.05 5.68
N ARG A 91 5.34 -7.23 5.09
CA ARG A 91 6.60 -7.96 5.08
C ARG A 91 7.45 -7.55 3.88
N CYS A 92 8.68 -7.18 4.18
CA CYS A 92 9.65 -6.67 3.21
C CYS A 92 10.90 -7.56 3.10
N ASP A 93 10.90 -8.72 3.77
CA ASP A 93 12.04 -9.64 3.70
C ASP A 93 12.13 -10.32 2.32
N ARG A 94 13.37 -10.54 1.87
CA ARG A 94 13.67 -11.14 0.56
C ARG A 94 12.96 -12.49 0.36
N ASN A 95 12.90 -13.32 1.40
CA ASN A 95 12.23 -14.62 1.33
C ASN A 95 10.73 -14.48 1.02
N LYS A 96 10.04 -13.48 1.59
CA LYS A 96 8.62 -13.23 1.28
C LYS A 96 8.44 -12.86 -0.18
N ILE A 97 9.31 -11.99 -0.70
CA ILE A 97 9.26 -11.52 -2.09
C ILE A 97 9.51 -12.69 -3.04
N GLU A 98 10.60 -13.43 -2.84
CA GLU A 98 10.96 -14.58 -3.69
C GLU A 98 9.87 -15.66 -3.69
N ARG A 99 9.28 -15.96 -2.53
CA ARG A 99 8.15 -16.91 -2.45
C ARG A 99 6.92 -16.43 -3.20
N THR A 100 6.64 -15.12 -3.19
CA THR A 100 5.52 -14.57 -3.94
C THR A 100 5.78 -14.64 -5.45
N VAL A 101 6.99 -14.28 -5.89
CA VAL A 101 7.42 -14.43 -7.29
C VAL A 101 7.34 -15.90 -7.73
N GLN A 102 7.81 -16.84 -6.90
CA GLN A 102 7.72 -18.27 -7.19
C GLN A 102 6.25 -18.70 -7.33
N LYS A 103 5.36 -18.32 -6.42
CA LYS A 103 3.93 -18.63 -6.50
C LYS A 103 3.29 -18.02 -7.75
N PHE A 104 3.65 -16.80 -8.11
CA PHE A 104 3.21 -16.16 -9.35
C PHE A 104 3.63 -16.99 -10.58
N ASN A 105 4.86 -17.45 -10.60
CA ASN A 105 5.36 -18.32 -11.66
C ASN A 105 4.71 -19.71 -11.67
N ASP A 106 4.29 -20.24 -10.53
CA ASP A 106 3.69 -21.58 -10.41
C ASP A 106 2.17 -21.59 -10.64
N SER A 107 1.50 -20.45 -10.48
CA SER A 107 0.03 -20.32 -10.55
C SER A 107 -0.52 -20.12 -11.97
N GLU A 108 0.33 -20.16 -13.02
CA GLU A 108 -0.05 -19.84 -14.39
C GLU A 108 -0.60 -18.42 -14.60
N LEU A 109 -0.63 -17.59 -13.57
CA LEU A 109 -1.10 -16.21 -13.64
C LEU A 109 -0.30 -15.37 -14.64
N TYR A 110 0.94 -15.79 -14.91
CA TYR A 110 1.80 -15.20 -15.93
C TYR A 110 1.23 -15.27 -17.37
N ASN A 111 0.21 -16.09 -17.63
CA ASN A 111 -0.47 -16.12 -18.92
C ASN A 111 -1.31 -14.85 -19.16
N ASP A 112 -1.87 -14.30 -18.08
CA ASP A 112 -2.76 -13.13 -18.10
C ASP A 112 -2.08 -11.87 -17.60
N ILE A 113 -1.04 -11.97 -16.78
CA ILE A 113 -0.34 -10.88 -16.12
C ILE A 113 1.13 -10.89 -16.52
N ASP A 114 1.63 -9.77 -16.98
CA ASP A 114 3.03 -9.60 -17.40
C ASP A 114 3.92 -9.07 -16.26
N GLU A 115 3.39 -8.19 -15.42
CA GLU A 115 4.17 -7.45 -14.42
C GLU A 115 3.66 -7.75 -13.01
N LEU A 116 4.60 -8.05 -12.11
CA LEU A 116 4.36 -8.21 -10.69
C LEU A 116 5.02 -7.07 -9.93
N ARG A 117 4.26 -6.38 -9.09
CA ARG A 117 4.74 -5.30 -8.24
C ARG A 117 4.39 -5.52 -6.78
N PHE A 118 5.14 -4.88 -5.90
CA PHE A 118 4.90 -4.92 -4.45
C PHE A 118 4.64 -3.54 -3.90
N LEU A 119 3.63 -3.44 -3.04
CA LEU A 119 3.45 -2.31 -2.13
C LEU A 119 3.74 -2.78 -0.70
N ILE A 120 4.84 -2.31 -0.14
CA ILE A 120 5.25 -2.61 1.23
C ILE A 120 4.64 -1.56 2.17
N LEU A 121 3.81 -2.02 3.10
CA LEU A 121 3.06 -1.17 4.03
C LEU A 121 3.94 -0.68 5.20
N ASN A 122 5.04 -0.02 4.88
CA ASN A 122 5.92 0.67 5.82
C ASN A 122 6.76 1.73 5.09
N SER A 123 7.48 2.56 5.86
CA SER A 123 8.37 3.62 5.36
C SER A 123 9.86 3.25 5.44
N VAL A 124 10.19 1.98 5.74
CA VAL A 124 11.58 1.55 5.90
C VAL A 124 12.21 1.33 4.53
N GLU A 125 13.39 1.90 4.31
CA GLU A 125 14.18 1.60 3.13
C GLU A 125 14.87 0.25 3.31
N HIS A 126 14.70 -0.61 2.33
CA HIS A 126 15.29 -1.94 2.30
C HIS A 126 16.30 -2.06 1.18
N ASN A 127 17.52 -2.45 1.53
CA ASN A 127 18.55 -2.85 0.58
C ASN A 127 18.50 -4.37 0.43
N TYR A 128 18.11 -4.83 -0.74
CA TYR A 128 18.09 -6.25 -1.07
C TYR A 128 19.46 -6.67 -1.59
N ASN A 129 20.25 -7.37 -0.77
CA ASN A 129 21.54 -7.90 -1.19
C ASN A 129 21.38 -9.03 -2.22
N GLY A 130 22.27 -9.09 -3.21
CA GLY A 130 22.26 -10.10 -4.27
C GLY A 130 21.74 -9.57 -5.61
N ALA A 131 21.28 -10.46 -6.48
CA ALA A 131 20.75 -10.07 -7.79
C ALA A 131 19.51 -9.19 -7.65
N ASP A 132 19.46 -8.09 -8.39
CA ASP A 132 18.30 -7.17 -8.41
C ASP A 132 17.13 -7.74 -9.23
N ILE A 133 17.41 -8.64 -10.18
CA ILE A 133 16.44 -9.10 -11.18
C ILE A 133 16.10 -10.58 -10.96
N ILE A 134 14.79 -10.87 -11.07
CA ILE A 134 14.24 -12.22 -11.17
C ILE A 134 13.45 -12.32 -12.47
N HIS A 135 13.72 -13.35 -13.29
CA HIS A 135 12.94 -13.58 -14.51
C HIS A 135 11.59 -14.22 -14.19
N LEU A 136 10.53 -13.60 -14.73
CA LEU A 136 9.17 -14.14 -14.63
C LEU A 136 8.88 -15.08 -15.81
N LYS A 137 7.99 -16.04 -15.61
CA LYS A 137 7.53 -16.93 -16.70
C LYS A 137 6.72 -16.18 -17.77
N SER A 138 6.22 -14.99 -17.47
CA SER A 138 5.61 -14.08 -18.46
C SER A 138 6.59 -13.56 -19.51
N GLY A 139 7.91 -13.81 -19.34
CA GLY A 139 8.97 -13.26 -20.18
C GLY A 139 9.44 -11.87 -19.78
N LYS A 140 8.85 -11.29 -18.74
CA LYS A 140 9.27 -10.02 -18.12
C LYS A 140 10.25 -10.25 -16.98
N GLU A 141 10.76 -9.17 -16.43
CA GLU A 141 11.67 -9.16 -15.29
C GLU A 141 11.01 -8.46 -14.10
N PHE A 142 11.19 -9.04 -12.93
CA PHE A 142 10.91 -8.38 -11.67
C PHE A 142 12.20 -7.80 -11.10
N SER A 143 12.19 -6.53 -10.74
CA SER A 143 13.33 -5.82 -10.16
C SER A 143 13.02 -5.38 -8.74
N TYR A 144 13.86 -5.74 -7.77
CA TYR A 144 13.72 -5.29 -6.39
C TYR A 144 13.75 -3.76 -6.25
N THR A 145 14.51 -3.10 -7.11
CA THR A 145 14.65 -1.63 -7.09
C THR A 145 13.44 -0.92 -7.69
N LYS A 146 12.90 -1.45 -8.81
CA LYS A 146 11.86 -0.79 -9.60
C LYS A 146 10.44 -1.20 -9.19
N ASP A 147 10.25 -2.50 -8.90
CA ASP A 147 8.92 -3.07 -8.73
C ASP A 147 8.49 -3.18 -7.26
N ILE A 148 9.33 -2.70 -6.34
CA ILE A 148 8.98 -2.57 -4.93
C ILE A 148 8.80 -1.10 -4.56
N MET A 149 7.63 -0.79 -4.05
CA MET A 149 7.25 0.51 -3.52
C MET A 149 7.01 0.39 -2.02
N ASN A 150 7.52 1.32 -1.23
CA ASN A 150 7.16 1.54 0.17
C ASN A 150 6.37 2.86 0.32
N PHE A 151 5.97 3.23 1.52
CA PHE A 151 5.22 4.47 1.74
C PHE A 151 5.99 5.73 1.33
N ASN A 152 7.32 5.78 1.48
CA ASN A 152 8.10 6.95 1.05
C ASN A 152 8.02 7.13 -0.47
N LYS A 153 8.18 6.04 -1.23
CA LYS A 153 8.03 6.07 -2.69
C LYS A 153 6.60 6.42 -3.10
N LEU A 154 5.59 5.83 -2.42
CA LEU A 154 4.19 6.11 -2.69
C LEU A 154 3.86 7.59 -2.48
N ILE A 155 4.32 8.19 -1.39
CA ILE A 155 4.15 9.62 -1.09
C ILE A 155 4.80 10.46 -2.19
N GLY A 156 6.03 10.15 -2.58
CA GLY A 156 6.70 10.86 -3.67
C GLY A 156 5.97 10.78 -5.03
N GLU A 157 5.31 9.65 -5.33
CA GLU A 157 4.48 9.54 -6.53
C GLU A 157 3.18 10.34 -6.41
N ILE A 158 2.55 10.37 -5.23
CA ILE A 158 1.37 11.20 -4.95
C ILE A 158 1.70 12.69 -5.10
N GLU A 159 2.84 13.14 -4.59
CA GLU A 159 3.30 14.54 -4.73
C GLU A 159 3.51 14.91 -6.19
N LYS A 160 4.22 14.08 -6.96
CA LYS A 160 4.41 14.29 -8.40
C LYS A 160 3.09 14.37 -9.16
N LYS A 161 2.15 13.49 -8.84
CA LYS A 161 0.82 13.49 -9.46
C LYS A 161 0.05 14.75 -9.11
N ASN A 162 0.14 15.21 -7.86
CA ASN A 162 -0.51 16.44 -7.40
C ASN A 162 0.06 17.72 -8.06
N GLU A 163 1.32 17.72 -8.49
CA GLU A 163 1.88 18.81 -9.29
C GLU A 163 1.20 18.95 -10.67
N ILE A 164 0.69 17.85 -11.20
CA ILE A 164 0.03 17.78 -12.50
C ILE A 164 -1.48 17.95 -12.35
N GLU A 165 -2.07 17.28 -11.38
CA GLU A 165 -3.50 17.27 -11.09
C GLU A 165 -3.76 17.96 -9.75
N ASN A 166 -4.23 19.18 -9.78
CA ASN A 166 -4.57 19.93 -8.57
C ASN A 166 -5.56 19.15 -7.70
N ASN A 167 -5.30 19.11 -6.39
CA ASN A 167 -6.09 18.40 -5.39
C ASN A 167 -5.99 16.88 -5.40
N PHE A 168 -5.08 16.25 -6.13
CA PHE A 168 -4.90 14.80 -6.10
C PHE A 168 -4.61 14.29 -4.67
N ILE A 169 -3.84 15.05 -3.88
CA ILE A 169 -3.58 14.75 -2.46
C ILE A 169 -4.88 14.68 -1.65
N VAL A 170 -5.86 15.56 -1.94
CA VAL A 170 -7.17 15.56 -1.27
C VAL A 170 -7.92 14.28 -1.61
N ASP A 171 -7.93 13.88 -2.89
CA ASP A 171 -8.57 12.64 -3.33
C ASP A 171 -7.98 11.40 -2.65
N VAL A 172 -6.65 11.36 -2.48
CA VAL A 172 -5.96 10.29 -1.75
C VAL A 172 -6.35 10.30 -0.27
N TYR A 173 -6.35 11.48 0.36
CA TYR A 173 -6.75 11.63 1.76
C TYR A 173 -8.19 11.18 1.98
N ASP A 174 -9.10 11.51 1.08
CA ASP A 174 -10.50 11.09 1.14
C ASP A 174 -10.64 9.57 1.00
N CYS A 175 -9.90 8.93 0.08
CA CYS A 175 -9.86 7.46 -0.02
C CYS A 175 -9.47 6.80 1.31
N ILE A 176 -8.42 7.32 1.97
CA ILE A 176 -7.97 6.81 3.26
C ILE A 176 -9.02 7.07 4.35
N SER A 177 -9.59 8.29 4.38
CA SER A 177 -10.54 8.72 5.41
C SER A 177 -11.85 7.96 5.36
N MET A 178 -12.38 7.63 4.17
CA MET A 178 -13.59 6.81 4.02
C MET A 178 -13.51 5.50 4.77
N VAL A 179 -12.34 4.88 4.83
CA VAL A 179 -12.14 3.60 5.52
C VAL A 179 -12.06 3.79 7.03
N TYR A 180 -11.45 4.89 7.47
CA TYR A 180 -11.47 5.27 8.89
C TYR A 180 -12.89 5.55 9.38
N ASP A 181 -13.66 6.33 8.61
CA ASP A 181 -15.02 6.74 8.98
C ASP A 181 -16.04 5.60 8.91
N SER A 182 -15.82 4.61 8.06
CA SER A 182 -16.66 3.40 7.97
C SER A 182 -16.66 2.53 9.24
N GLY A 183 -15.83 2.87 10.23
CA GLY A 183 -15.69 2.13 11.48
C GLY A 183 -14.84 0.87 11.36
N ARG A 184 -14.41 0.49 10.15
CA ARG A 184 -13.54 -0.67 9.91
C ARG A 184 -12.17 -0.51 10.58
N LEU A 185 -11.71 0.74 10.75
CA LEU A 185 -10.46 1.08 11.44
C LEU A 185 -10.67 1.71 12.83
N LYS A 186 -11.90 1.86 13.32
CA LYS A 186 -12.21 2.44 14.64
C LYS A 186 -11.59 1.69 15.83
N TYR A 187 -11.27 0.43 15.67
CA TYR A 187 -10.58 -0.35 16.71
C TYR A 187 -9.22 0.24 17.12
N PHE A 188 -8.62 1.07 16.26
CA PHE A 188 -7.28 1.62 16.46
C PHE A 188 -7.24 2.89 17.30
N SER A 189 -8.27 3.72 17.22
CA SER A 189 -8.40 4.90 18.10
C SER A 189 -8.63 4.50 19.56
N ILE A 190 -9.39 3.43 19.78
CA ILE A 190 -9.71 2.93 21.13
C ILE A 190 -8.47 2.33 21.80
N VAL A 191 -7.60 1.61 21.06
CA VAL A 191 -6.35 1.06 21.63
C VAL A 191 -5.38 2.16 22.03
N LYS A 192 -5.24 3.23 21.23
CA LYS A 192 -4.40 4.38 21.57
C LYS A 192 -4.92 5.15 22.79
N GLU A 193 -6.22 5.33 22.92
CA GLU A 193 -6.82 5.97 24.12
C GLU A 193 -6.61 5.11 25.37
N THR A 194 -6.75 3.80 25.29
CA THR A 194 -6.51 2.89 26.42
C THR A 194 -5.03 2.79 26.81
N GLU A 195 -4.11 2.75 25.84
CA GLU A 195 -2.68 2.79 26.12
C GLU A 195 -2.21 4.11 26.73
N SER A 196 -2.74 5.23 26.24
CA SER A 196 -2.50 6.57 26.83
C SER A 196 -3.06 6.69 28.25
N LEU A 197 -4.22 6.11 28.52
CA LEU A 197 -4.81 6.06 29.86
C LEU A 197 -4.01 5.14 30.82
N MET A 198 -3.51 4.00 30.33
CA MET A 198 -2.68 3.09 31.14
C MET A 198 -1.30 3.68 31.45
N GLN A 199 -0.69 4.44 30.55
CA GLN A 199 0.58 5.13 30.81
C GLN A 199 0.43 6.27 31.84
N ASN A 200 -0.75 6.86 31.97
CA ASN A 200 -1.03 7.90 32.98
C ASN A 200 -1.45 7.36 34.37
N VAL A 201 -1.67 6.05 34.50
CA VAL A 201 -2.09 5.42 35.77
C VAL A 201 -0.89 4.81 36.55
N THR A 202 0.32 4.80 35.98
CA THR A 202 1.50 4.22 36.64
C THR A 202 2.43 5.24 37.31
N ILE A 203 1.93 6.43 37.66
CA ILE A 203 2.69 7.43 38.43
C ILE A 203 1.79 7.93 39.56
N ASP A 204 1.68 7.12 40.61
CA ASP A 204 1.40 7.54 42.00
C ASP A 204 2.04 6.53 42.97
#